data_e689513ad5c925cbcdd8dc49ad39e7ce
#
_entry.id   e689513ad5c925cbcdd8dc49ad39e7ce
#
_cell.length_a   1.000
_cell.length_b   1.000
_cell.length_c   1.000
_cell.angle_alpha   90.00
_cell.angle_beta   90.00
_cell.angle_gamma   90.00
#
_symmetry.space_group_name_H-M   'P 1'
#
loop_
_entity.id
_entity.type
_entity.pdbx_description
1 polymer ?
#
loop_
_entity_poly.entity_id
_entity_poly.type
_entity_poly.pdbx_seq_one_letter_code
_entity_poly.pdbx_strand_id
1 'polypeptide(L)'
;MAGVSVAEYLGQRTDVDDLQINPAVVGAPCPFMDGRKCHKKIPVCSIRNKGKLWIVCENRLCSSKKTISDPFNPRRKLKLPLSSYQKKVLLEIARVSFSPHLQFEHVAVKREVPLKANDQSDYSADFIMTLFEGKTALSGPDRVVLEMQGGGETSNTGEITRHLIAWAENPQRTNEILRQEIPKVGTIETNAWRRQQEQFFVKGNVALMTWKGYGIIFCVGELLYDYIWRKIENKAVLPTLEEHNWTLAFLEICEDEEQPSTPGPLPLKIGRRLFTNYQTFVHALINQGEPSLDAFAGEFDRLDGSTVNIQRDGY
;
A
#
# COMPACT_ATOMS: atom_id res chain seq x y z
N MET A 1 13.56 9.90 -18.26
CA MET A 1 12.69 9.47 -17.15
C MET A 1 13.31 10.03 -15.88
N ALA A 2 12.55 10.75 -15.06
CA ALA A 2 13.00 11.17 -13.75
C ALA A 2 13.38 9.92 -12.96
N GLY A 3 14.44 9.98 -12.18
CA GLY A 3 14.87 8.89 -11.32
C GLY A 3 14.13 8.91 -9.98
N VAL A 4 14.54 8.03 -9.09
CA VAL A 4 14.08 7.99 -7.71
C VAL A 4 15.20 8.40 -6.77
N SER A 5 14.87 8.83 -5.56
CA SER A 5 15.84 9.03 -4.50
C SER A 5 15.47 8.22 -3.25
N VAL A 6 16.45 7.92 -2.41
CA VAL A 6 16.20 7.22 -1.14
C VAL A 6 15.59 8.21 -0.14
N ALA A 7 14.40 7.91 0.36
CA ALA A 7 13.72 8.73 1.36
C ALA A 7 14.03 8.27 2.79
N GLU A 8 14.07 6.96 3.02
CA GLU A 8 14.41 6.37 4.32
C GLU A 8 15.34 5.18 4.17
N TYR A 9 16.36 5.16 4.97
CA TYR A 9 17.32 4.05 5.10
C TYR A 9 17.35 3.56 6.56
N LEU A 10 17.03 2.30 6.79
CA LEU A 10 16.87 1.70 8.12
C LEU A 10 16.00 2.56 9.06
N GLY A 11 14.88 3.08 8.56
CA GLY A 11 13.97 3.94 9.31
C GLY A 11 14.55 5.29 9.72
N GLN A 12 15.63 5.74 9.07
CA GLN A 12 16.16 7.08 9.20
C GLN A 12 15.85 7.86 7.91
N ARG A 13 15.25 9.03 8.07
CA ARG A 13 15.02 9.95 6.96
C ARG A 13 16.34 10.50 6.42
N THR A 14 16.45 10.65 5.12
CA THR A 14 17.69 11.06 4.46
C THR A 14 17.82 12.58 4.28
N ASP A 15 16.75 13.32 4.53
CA ASP A 15 16.65 14.78 4.31
C ASP A 15 17.10 15.63 5.53
N VAL A 16 17.64 15.00 6.57
CA VAL A 16 18.26 15.66 7.74
C VAL A 16 19.77 15.56 7.61
N ASP A 17 20.44 16.68 7.30
CA ASP A 17 21.87 16.69 7.00
C ASP A 17 22.77 16.51 8.24
N ASP A 18 22.31 17.00 9.40
CA ASP A 18 23.06 16.91 10.67
C ASP A 18 23.11 15.47 11.24
N LEU A 19 22.28 14.57 10.71
CA LEU A 19 22.22 13.18 11.13
C LEU A 19 23.04 12.29 10.18
N GLN A 20 24.19 11.84 10.62
CA GLN A 20 24.95 10.86 9.84
C GLN A 20 24.29 9.49 9.89
N ILE A 21 23.75 9.04 8.76
CA ILE A 21 23.20 7.69 8.61
C ILE A 21 24.37 6.70 8.47
N ASN A 22 24.48 5.77 9.40
CA ASN A 22 25.48 4.72 9.28
C ASN A 22 25.01 3.61 8.34
N PRO A 23 25.88 3.06 7.48
CA PRO A 23 25.56 1.88 6.70
C PRO A 23 25.15 0.74 7.63
N ALA A 24 24.04 0.09 7.33
CA ALA A 24 23.57 -1.00 8.16
C ALA A 24 24.48 -2.22 8.01
N VAL A 25 24.90 -2.75 9.12
CA VAL A 25 25.43 -4.11 9.19
C VAL A 25 24.24 -5.07 9.13
N VAL A 26 24.39 -6.21 8.46
CA VAL A 26 23.34 -7.25 8.40
C VAL A 26 22.81 -7.55 9.80
N GLY A 27 21.50 -7.44 9.98
CA GLY A 27 20.86 -7.66 11.25
C GLY A 27 20.77 -6.44 12.18
N ALA A 28 20.95 -5.23 11.66
CA ALA A 28 20.70 -4.00 12.42
C ALA A 28 19.26 -3.91 12.95
N PRO A 29 19.02 -3.27 14.11
CA PRO A 29 17.69 -3.13 14.68
C PRO A 29 16.75 -2.36 13.75
N CYS A 30 15.54 -2.88 13.55
CA CYS A 30 14.50 -2.22 12.74
C CYS A 30 13.56 -1.41 13.66
N PRO A 31 13.36 -0.11 13.42
CA PRO A 31 12.49 0.72 14.26
C PRO A 31 11.01 0.36 14.12
N PHE A 32 10.62 -0.25 13.01
CA PHE A 32 9.22 -0.67 12.78
C PHE A 32 8.86 -2.01 13.42
N MET A 33 9.85 -2.71 13.97
CA MET A 33 9.71 -4.02 14.60
C MET A 33 10.18 -4.05 16.05
N ASP A 34 10.10 -2.95 16.79
CA ASP A 34 10.59 -2.81 18.17
C ASP A 34 12.04 -3.31 18.35
N GLY A 35 12.93 -2.89 17.44
CA GLY A 35 14.34 -3.20 17.47
C GLY A 35 14.72 -4.62 17.03
N ARG A 36 13.79 -5.44 16.56
CA ARG A 36 14.14 -6.73 15.95
C ARG A 36 14.98 -6.52 14.69
N LYS A 37 15.79 -7.53 14.37
CA LYS A 37 16.72 -7.47 13.24
C LYS A 37 16.02 -7.21 11.92
N CYS A 38 16.53 -6.22 11.19
CA CYS A 38 16.17 -6.03 9.79
C CYS A 38 16.76 -7.16 8.95
N HIS A 39 15.91 -7.82 8.16
CA HIS A 39 16.34 -8.94 7.31
C HIS A 39 16.81 -8.49 5.92
N LYS A 40 16.64 -7.22 5.58
CA LYS A 40 17.07 -6.69 4.29
C LYS A 40 18.59 -6.52 4.27
N LYS A 41 19.20 -7.00 3.19
CA LYS A 41 20.63 -6.76 2.90
C LYS A 41 20.92 -5.27 2.73
N ILE A 42 19.99 -4.57 2.11
CA ILE A 42 19.99 -3.13 1.89
C ILE A 42 18.67 -2.60 2.44
N PRO A 43 18.69 -1.97 3.63
CA PRO A 43 17.49 -1.65 4.39
C PRO A 43 16.84 -0.34 3.96
N VAL A 44 16.54 -0.19 2.66
CA VAL A 44 15.67 0.88 2.17
C VAL A 44 14.25 0.63 2.66
N CYS A 45 13.66 1.62 3.30
CA CYS A 45 12.30 1.58 3.81
C CYS A 45 11.32 2.26 2.85
N SER A 46 11.74 3.39 2.28
CA SER A 46 10.99 4.14 1.28
C SER A 46 11.92 4.90 0.33
N ILE A 47 11.37 5.24 -0.84
CA ILE A 47 12.01 6.08 -1.85
C ILE A 47 11.06 7.22 -2.22
N ARG A 48 11.58 8.26 -2.88
CA ARG A 48 10.77 9.31 -3.50
C ARG A 48 10.80 9.16 -5.01
N ASN A 49 9.65 9.33 -5.63
CA ASN A 49 9.51 9.48 -7.07
C ASN A 49 8.70 10.76 -7.34
N LYS A 50 9.29 11.71 -8.06
CA LYS A 50 8.65 13.01 -8.33
C LYS A 50 8.17 13.73 -7.06
N GLY A 51 8.97 13.70 -6.02
CA GLY A 51 8.64 14.29 -4.71
C GLY A 51 7.73 13.45 -3.82
N LYS A 52 7.04 12.44 -4.33
CA LYS A 52 6.07 11.61 -3.61
C LYS A 52 6.69 10.37 -3.00
N LEU A 53 6.20 9.99 -1.82
CA LEU A 53 6.70 8.84 -1.08
C LEU A 53 6.22 7.51 -1.67
N TRP A 54 7.14 6.56 -1.83
CA TRP A 54 6.88 5.18 -2.24
C TRP A 54 7.47 4.21 -1.21
N ILE A 55 6.61 3.60 -0.42
CA ILE A 55 7.02 2.69 0.65
C ILE A 55 7.35 1.32 0.06
N VAL A 56 8.61 0.89 0.16
CA VAL A 56 9.11 -0.39 -0.37
C VAL A 56 9.32 -1.46 0.70
N CYS A 57 9.16 -1.10 1.97
CA CYS A 57 9.33 -2.02 3.09
C CYS A 57 7.97 -2.42 3.67
N GLU A 58 7.67 -3.71 3.69
CA GLU A 58 6.44 -4.23 4.30
C GLU A 58 6.27 -3.83 5.78
N ASN A 59 7.36 -3.82 6.57
CA ASN A 59 7.29 -3.43 7.97
C ASN A 59 7.03 -1.93 8.14
N ARG A 60 7.51 -1.11 7.21
CA ARG A 60 7.21 0.33 7.16
C ARG A 60 5.74 0.59 6.85
N LEU A 61 5.11 -0.29 6.10
CA LEU A 61 3.68 -0.25 5.78
C LEU A 61 2.80 -1.00 6.77
N CYS A 62 3.28 -1.41 7.92
CA CYS A 62 2.47 -2.16 8.87
C CYS A 62 2.18 -3.62 8.46
N SER A 63 3.23 -4.42 8.24
CA SER A 63 3.11 -5.84 7.88
C SER A 63 2.13 -6.60 8.77
N SER A 64 1.27 -7.42 8.16
CA SER A 64 0.30 -8.26 8.87
C SER A 64 0.90 -9.55 9.44
N LYS A 65 2.17 -9.86 9.16
CA LYS A 65 2.82 -11.11 9.60
C LYS A 65 2.68 -11.35 11.10
N LYS A 66 2.08 -12.49 11.46
CA LYS A 66 1.87 -12.92 12.85
C LYS A 66 2.89 -13.90 13.37
N THR A 67 3.70 -14.50 12.49
CA THR A 67 4.73 -15.46 12.85
C THR A 67 5.99 -15.27 12.01
N ILE A 68 7.14 -15.66 12.56
CA ILE A 68 8.41 -15.83 11.85
C ILE A 68 8.94 -17.23 12.08
N SER A 69 9.82 -17.71 11.20
CA SER A 69 10.57 -18.94 11.48
C SER A 69 11.56 -18.71 12.62
N ASP A 70 11.66 -19.69 13.51
CA ASP A 70 12.67 -19.68 14.57
C ASP A 70 14.07 -19.76 13.91
N PRO A 71 15.00 -18.86 14.22
CA PRO A 71 16.36 -18.87 13.67
C PRO A 71 17.15 -20.16 13.98
N PHE A 72 16.83 -20.81 15.10
CA PHE A 72 17.50 -22.04 15.57
C PHE A 72 16.77 -23.32 15.14
N ASN A 73 15.49 -23.20 14.80
CA ASN A 73 14.69 -24.33 14.32
C ASN A 73 13.69 -23.84 13.26
N PRO A 74 14.03 -23.89 11.97
CA PRO A 74 13.18 -23.36 10.88
C PRO A 74 11.79 -23.99 10.78
N ARG A 75 11.59 -25.20 11.37
CA ARG A 75 10.27 -25.86 11.44
C ARG A 75 9.37 -25.25 12.51
N ARG A 76 9.94 -24.53 13.49
CA ARG A 76 9.19 -23.86 14.54
C ARG A 76 8.80 -22.45 14.10
N LYS A 77 7.55 -22.07 14.32
CA LYS A 77 7.06 -20.71 14.12
C LYS A 77 6.99 -19.97 15.45
N LEU A 78 7.63 -18.81 15.50
CA LEU A 78 7.57 -17.90 16.65
C LEU A 78 6.45 -16.88 16.42
N LYS A 79 5.57 -16.71 17.40
CA LYS A 79 4.53 -15.68 17.37
C LYS A 79 5.15 -14.29 17.47
N LEU A 80 4.75 -13.37 16.58
CA LEU A 80 5.13 -11.97 16.60
C LEU A 80 4.01 -11.15 17.26
N PRO A 81 4.21 -10.46 18.38
CA PRO A 81 3.29 -9.44 18.86
C PRO A 81 3.22 -8.28 17.85
N LEU A 82 2.17 -7.47 17.92
CA LEU A 82 2.15 -6.18 17.22
C LEU A 82 3.23 -5.27 17.78
N SER A 83 4.02 -4.65 16.91
CA SER A 83 5.00 -3.65 17.34
C SER A 83 4.30 -2.37 17.78
N SER A 84 5.02 -1.55 18.54
CA SER A 84 4.55 -0.21 18.94
C SER A 84 4.22 0.65 17.73
N TYR A 85 4.99 0.53 16.66
CA TYR A 85 4.74 1.20 15.39
C TYR A 85 3.43 0.73 14.73
N GLN A 86 3.24 -0.59 14.61
CA GLN A 86 2.01 -1.17 14.05
C GLN A 86 0.76 -0.73 14.81
N LYS A 87 0.83 -0.73 16.15
CA LYS A 87 -0.29 -0.30 16.99
C LYS A 87 -0.68 1.15 16.71
N LYS A 88 0.32 2.06 16.55
CA LYS A 88 0.07 3.47 16.23
C LYS A 88 -0.58 3.64 14.87
N VAL A 89 -0.07 2.97 13.82
CA VAL A 89 -0.64 3.04 12.47
C VAL A 89 -2.08 2.51 12.46
N LEU A 90 -2.32 1.36 13.08
CA LEU A 90 -3.67 0.76 13.15
C LEU A 90 -4.66 1.62 13.93
N LEU A 91 -4.22 2.26 15.03
CA LEU A 91 -5.06 3.18 15.78
C LEU A 91 -5.41 4.43 14.96
N GLU A 92 -4.46 4.95 14.19
CA GLU A 92 -4.71 6.12 13.33
C GLU A 92 -5.72 5.80 12.22
N ILE A 93 -5.58 4.65 11.58
CA ILE A 93 -6.58 4.16 10.61
C ILE A 93 -7.95 4.01 11.28
N ALA A 94 -8.01 3.45 12.49
CA ALA A 94 -9.27 3.30 13.22
C ALA A 94 -9.90 4.65 13.59
N ARG A 95 -9.10 5.63 14.01
CA ARG A 95 -9.56 6.99 14.33
C ARG A 95 -10.18 7.68 13.14
N VAL A 96 -9.55 7.57 11.98
CA VAL A 96 -10.07 8.15 10.73
C VAL A 96 -11.33 7.43 10.27
N SER A 97 -11.40 6.10 10.44
CA SER A 97 -12.48 5.30 9.84
C SER A 97 -13.69 5.13 10.75
N PHE A 98 -13.52 5.14 12.06
CA PHE A 98 -14.62 4.87 12.98
C PHE A 98 -14.96 6.06 13.88
N SER A 99 -13.97 6.59 14.62
CA SER A 99 -14.17 7.73 15.52
C SER A 99 -12.83 8.32 15.96
N PRO A 100 -12.65 9.65 15.95
CA PRO A 100 -11.39 10.30 16.31
C PRO A 100 -11.00 10.11 17.79
N HIS A 101 -11.95 9.72 18.64
CA HIS A 101 -11.74 9.58 20.09
C HIS A 101 -11.28 8.19 20.53
N LEU A 102 -11.00 7.27 19.58
CA LEU A 102 -10.56 5.92 19.92
C LEU A 102 -9.18 5.90 20.56
N GLN A 103 -9.03 4.98 21.52
CA GLN A 103 -7.77 4.65 22.18
C GLN A 103 -7.40 3.18 21.88
N PHE A 104 -6.22 2.75 22.30
CA PHE A 104 -5.71 1.40 21.99
C PHE A 104 -6.63 0.28 22.49
N GLU A 105 -7.26 0.43 23.64
CA GLU A 105 -8.18 -0.53 24.24
C GLU A 105 -9.48 -0.69 23.46
N HIS A 106 -9.85 0.29 22.66
CA HIS A 106 -11.10 0.28 21.89
C HIS A 106 -11.01 -0.47 20.57
N VAL A 107 -9.79 -0.82 20.13
CA VAL A 107 -9.56 -1.39 18.79
C VAL A 107 -8.92 -2.77 18.91
N ALA A 108 -9.60 -3.79 18.41
CA ALA A 108 -9.07 -5.14 18.31
C ALA A 108 -8.77 -5.50 16.85
N VAL A 109 -7.64 -6.20 16.63
CA VAL A 109 -7.24 -6.66 15.30
C VAL A 109 -6.85 -8.13 15.29
N LYS A 110 -7.21 -8.80 14.21
CA LYS A 110 -6.75 -10.16 13.89
C LYS A 110 -5.97 -10.10 12.59
N ARG A 111 -4.78 -10.70 12.56
CA ARG A 111 -3.85 -10.64 11.41
C ARG A 111 -3.91 -11.89 10.56
N GLU A 112 -3.58 -11.78 9.26
CA GLU A 112 -3.50 -12.88 8.30
C GLU A 112 -4.69 -13.82 8.45
N VAL A 113 -5.90 -13.30 8.25
CA VAL A 113 -7.14 -14.06 8.41
C VAL A 113 -7.50 -14.73 7.09
N PRO A 114 -7.50 -16.07 7.03
CA PRO A 114 -7.90 -16.79 5.83
C PRO A 114 -9.35 -16.47 5.45
N LEU A 115 -9.55 -16.13 4.18
CA LEU A 115 -10.86 -15.90 3.57
C LEU A 115 -11.10 -17.02 2.56
N LYS A 116 -12.00 -17.93 2.88
CA LYS A 116 -12.40 -18.97 1.93
C LYS A 116 -13.48 -18.40 1.02
N ALA A 117 -13.14 -18.07 -0.21
CA ALA A 117 -14.09 -17.65 -1.23
C ALA A 117 -14.69 -18.86 -1.96
N ASN A 118 -13.91 -19.91 -2.10
CA ASN A 118 -14.30 -21.25 -2.61
C ASN A 118 -13.29 -22.27 -2.06
N ASP A 119 -13.49 -23.55 -2.36
CA ASP A 119 -12.64 -24.63 -1.83
C ASP A 119 -11.20 -24.63 -2.39
N GLN A 120 -10.87 -23.76 -3.34
CA GLN A 120 -9.61 -23.76 -4.05
C GLN A 120 -8.77 -22.47 -3.89
N SER A 121 -9.29 -21.40 -3.28
CA SER A 121 -8.58 -20.12 -3.18
C SER A 121 -8.21 -19.75 -1.76
N ASP A 122 -6.91 -19.62 -1.52
CA ASP A 122 -6.34 -19.16 -0.26
C ASP A 122 -6.09 -17.64 -0.29
N TYR A 123 -7.14 -16.87 -0.06
CA TYR A 123 -6.98 -15.44 0.23
C TYR A 123 -6.83 -15.23 1.74
N SER A 124 -6.01 -14.28 2.12
CA SER A 124 -5.89 -13.85 3.51
C SER A 124 -6.03 -12.35 3.61
N ALA A 125 -6.94 -11.88 4.47
CA ALA A 125 -6.98 -10.46 4.85
C ALA A 125 -5.71 -10.11 5.63
N ASP A 126 -5.12 -8.95 5.36
CA ASP A 126 -4.01 -8.45 6.15
C ASP A 126 -4.43 -8.30 7.61
N PHE A 127 -5.56 -7.62 7.82
CA PHE A 127 -6.17 -7.47 9.14
C PHE A 127 -7.70 -7.57 9.04
N ILE A 128 -8.30 -8.10 10.10
CA ILE A 128 -9.68 -7.81 10.47
C ILE A 128 -9.61 -6.85 11.65
N MET A 129 -10.25 -5.70 11.54
CA MET A 129 -10.31 -4.70 12.59
C MET A 129 -11.75 -4.59 13.11
N THR A 130 -11.91 -4.50 14.41
CA THR A 130 -13.21 -4.35 15.06
C THR A 130 -13.11 -3.41 16.25
N LEU A 131 -14.19 -2.69 16.52
CA LEU A 131 -14.35 -1.95 17.75
C LEU A 131 -14.68 -2.89 18.92
N PHE A 132 -14.28 -2.48 20.10
CA PHE A 132 -14.39 -3.25 21.35
C PHE A 132 -14.85 -2.37 22.51
N GLU A 133 -15.15 -2.98 23.67
CA GLU A 133 -15.56 -2.28 24.90
C GLU A 133 -16.76 -1.33 24.72
N GLY A 134 -17.77 -1.78 23.96
CA GLY A 134 -19.01 -1.01 23.77
C GLY A 134 -18.88 0.22 22.88
N LYS A 135 -17.76 0.36 22.17
CA LYS A 135 -17.59 1.39 21.17
C LYS A 135 -18.24 0.99 19.84
N THR A 136 -18.84 1.99 19.20
CA THR A 136 -19.43 1.87 17.85
C THR A 136 -18.81 2.93 16.95
N ALA A 137 -18.82 2.67 15.64
CA ALA A 137 -18.41 3.65 14.65
C ALA A 137 -19.42 4.81 14.59
N LEU A 138 -18.94 6.02 14.32
CA LEU A 138 -19.80 7.18 14.09
C LEU A 138 -20.58 7.02 12.79
N SER A 139 -19.96 6.39 11.79
CA SER A 139 -20.59 6.04 10.52
C SER A 139 -19.98 4.72 9.99
N GLY A 140 -20.70 4.06 9.08
CA GLY A 140 -20.24 2.81 8.50
C GLY A 140 -20.24 1.60 9.45
N PRO A 141 -19.51 0.54 9.12
CA PRO A 141 -19.51 -0.72 9.88
C PRO A 141 -18.53 -0.67 11.06
N ASP A 142 -18.89 -1.33 12.17
CA ASP A 142 -17.97 -1.50 13.34
C ASP A 142 -16.87 -2.55 13.11
N ARG A 143 -16.93 -3.27 12.01
CA ARG A 143 -15.99 -4.34 11.65
C ARG A 143 -15.62 -4.24 10.20
N VAL A 144 -14.33 -4.36 9.92
CA VAL A 144 -13.82 -4.19 8.56
C VAL A 144 -12.71 -5.19 8.26
N VAL A 145 -12.57 -5.50 6.97
CA VAL A 145 -11.33 -6.00 6.39
C VAL A 145 -10.42 -4.80 6.15
N LEU A 146 -9.19 -4.85 6.60
CA LEU A 146 -8.18 -3.84 6.30
C LEU A 146 -7.08 -4.45 5.43
N GLU A 147 -6.88 -3.86 4.27
CA GLU A 147 -5.81 -4.18 3.33
C GLU A 147 -4.82 -3.01 3.26
N MET A 148 -3.53 -3.33 3.33
CA MET A 148 -2.45 -2.36 3.36
C MET A 148 -1.53 -2.54 2.15
N GLN A 149 -1.40 -1.52 1.29
CA GLN A 149 -0.53 -1.60 0.12
C GLN A 149 0.31 -0.33 -0.08
N GLY A 150 1.61 -0.43 0.19
CA GLY A 150 2.53 0.73 0.07
C GLY A 150 2.90 1.10 -1.36
N GLY A 151 3.10 0.09 -2.15
CA GLY A 151 3.64 0.26 -3.48
C GLY A 151 4.48 -0.97 -3.86
N GLY A 152 5.65 -1.09 -3.29
CA GLY A 152 6.48 -2.30 -3.28
C GLY A 152 7.38 -2.53 -4.48
N GLU A 153 6.98 -2.24 -5.72
CA GLU A 153 7.80 -2.56 -6.88
C GLU A 153 8.47 -1.33 -7.50
N THR A 154 9.73 -1.54 -7.85
CA THR A 154 10.53 -0.58 -8.62
C THR A 154 11.15 -1.27 -9.82
N SER A 155 11.26 -0.56 -10.94
CA SER A 155 12.10 -1.00 -12.04
C SER A 155 13.57 -0.90 -11.63
N ASN A 156 14.42 -1.71 -12.25
CA ASN A 156 15.87 -1.62 -12.09
C ASN A 156 16.36 -1.56 -10.64
N THR A 157 15.80 -2.39 -9.75
CA THR A 157 16.18 -2.46 -8.32
C THR A 157 17.70 -2.62 -8.11
N GLY A 158 18.41 -3.22 -9.07
CA GLY A 158 19.88 -3.32 -9.06
C GLY A 158 20.60 -1.98 -9.03
N GLU A 159 20.02 -0.92 -9.63
CA GLU A 159 20.61 0.42 -9.60
C GLU A 159 20.54 1.02 -8.20
N ILE A 160 19.40 0.83 -7.50
CA ILE A 160 19.27 1.26 -6.10
C ILE A 160 20.35 0.55 -5.26
N THR A 161 20.51 -0.75 -5.48
CA THR A 161 21.53 -1.55 -4.77
C THR A 161 22.94 -1.02 -5.02
N ARG A 162 23.30 -0.75 -6.28
CA ARG A 162 24.61 -0.20 -6.64
C ARG A 162 24.87 1.17 -6.02
N HIS A 163 23.89 2.06 -6.10
CA HIS A 163 23.95 3.39 -5.49
C HIS A 163 24.22 3.32 -3.99
N LEU A 164 23.53 2.43 -3.29
CA LEU A 164 23.66 2.27 -1.84
C LEU A 164 24.99 1.62 -1.42
N ILE A 165 25.49 0.67 -2.20
CA ILE A 165 26.82 0.10 -1.97
C ILE A 165 27.89 1.19 -2.16
N ALA A 166 27.82 1.92 -3.28
CA ALA A 166 28.76 3.01 -3.54
C ALA A 166 28.74 4.09 -2.46
N TRP A 167 27.55 4.45 -1.96
CA TRP A 167 27.40 5.35 -0.82
C TRP A 167 28.03 4.77 0.46
N ALA A 168 27.73 3.52 0.78
CA ALA A 168 28.22 2.88 2.02
C ALA A 168 29.75 2.74 2.06
N GLU A 169 30.39 2.52 0.91
CA GLU A 169 31.82 2.36 0.74
C GLU A 169 32.56 3.73 0.60
N ASN A 170 31.82 4.82 0.41
CA ASN A 170 32.43 6.14 0.27
C ASN A 170 32.96 6.65 1.61
N PRO A 171 34.26 6.96 1.74
CA PRO A 171 34.84 7.52 2.97
C PRO A 171 34.21 8.86 3.39
N GLN A 172 33.74 9.63 2.40
CA GLN A 172 33.11 10.94 2.60
C GLN A 172 31.59 10.87 2.43
N ARG A 173 30.98 9.73 2.80
CA ARG A 173 29.53 9.55 2.65
C ARG A 173 28.74 10.59 3.44
N THR A 174 27.77 11.18 2.79
CA THR A 174 26.81 12.13 3.37
C THR A 174 25.38 11.68 3.07
N ASN A 175 24.41 12.22 3.79
CA ASN A 175 23.00 11.99 3.49
C ASN A 175 22.62 12.58 2.12
N GLU A 176 23.27 13.65 1.70
CA GLU A 176 23.12 14.25 0.38
C GLU A 176 23.42 13.25 -0.75
N ILE A 177 24.52 12.51 -0.65
CA ILE A 177 24.85 11.45 -1.63
C ILE A 177 23.78 10.37 -1.62
N LEU A 178 23.33 9.95 -0.43
CA LEU A 178 22.32 8.92 -0.28
C LEU A 178 20.99 9.28 -0.96
N ARG A 179 20.57 10.54 -0.90
CA ARG A 179 19.34 11.05 -1.53
C ARG A 179 19.50 11.58 -2.96
N GLN A 180 20.67 11.47 -3.55
CA GLN A 180 20.84 11.81 -4.97
C GLN A 180 19.92 10.98 -5.85
N GLU A 181 19.49 11.58 -6.97
CA GLU A 181 18.63 10.91 -7.95
C GLU A 181 19.34 9.69 -8.56
N ILE A 182 18.70 8.56 -8.48
CA ILE A 182 19.16 7.29 -9.08
C ILE A 182 18.47 7.18 -10.45
N PRO A 183 19.20 7.39 -11.55
CA PRO A 183 18.63 7.43 -12.88
C PRO A 183 18.10 6.05 -13.32
N LYS A 184 17.14 6.04 -14.25
CA LYS A 184 16.54 4.83 -14.84
C LYS A 184 15.78 3.91 -13.86
N VAL A 185 15.57 4.35 -12.64
CA VAL A 185 14.71 3.68 -11.67
C VAL A 185 13.37 4.39 -11.63
N GLY A 186 12.29 3.64 -11.56
CA GLY A 186 10.94 4.17 -11.44
C GLY A 186 10.06 3.28 -10.56
N THR A 187 8.98 3.82 -10.08
CA THR A 187 7.90 3.09 -9.41
C THR A 187 7.01 2.40 -10.45
N ILE A 188 6.46 1.24 -10.12
CA ILE A 188 5.62 0.46 -11.04
C ILE A 188 4.23 0.30 -10.41
N GLU A 189 3.44 1.39 -10.46
CA GLU A 189 2.10 1.45 -9.89
C GLU A 189 1.15 0.43 -10.55
N THR A 190 1.31 0.20 -11.86
CA THR A 190 0.55 -0.79 -12.62
C THR A 190 0.72 -2.19 -12.07
N ASN A 191 1.93 -2.60 -11.75
CA ASN A 191 2.19 -3.93 -11.20
C ASN A 191 1.68 -4.03 -9.76
N ALA A 192 1.89 -2.98 -8.96
CA ALA A 192 1.37 -2.93 -7.60
C ALA A 192 -0.17 -3.09 -7.60
N TRP A 193 -0.87 -2.38 -8.51
CA TRP A 193 -2.31 -2.52 -8.65
C TRP A 193 -2.73 -3.90 -9.15
N ARG A 194 -2.12 -4.41 -10.22
CA ARG A 194 -2.46 -5.75 -10.78
C ARG A 194 -2.39 -6.86 -9.74
N ARG A 195 -1.40 -6.82 -8.85
CA ARG A 195 -1.26 -7.81 -7.76
C ARG A 195 -2.36 -7.68 -6.71
N GLN A 196 -2.84 -6.46 -6.45
CA GLN A 196 -3.85 -6.20 -5.44
C GLN A 196 -5.27 -6.25 -5.98
N GLN A 197 -5.46 -6.05 -7.28
CA GLN A 197 -6.78 -5.93 -7.88
C GLN A 197 -7.66 -7.14 -7.61
N GLU A 198 -7.17 -8.34 -7.87
CA GLU A 198 -7.91 -9.57 -7.61
C GLU A 198 -8.21 -9.72 -6.12
N GLN A 199 -7.21 -9.52 -5.28
CA GLN A 199 -7.37 -9.62 -3.83
C GLN A 199 -8.39 -8.61 -3.30
N PHE A 200 -8.32 -7.37 -3.78
CA PHE A 200 -9.28 -6.33 -3.41
C PHE A 200 -10.72 -6.71 -3.78
N PHE A 201 -10.91 -7.23 -5.00
CA PHE A 201 -12.26 -7.63 -5.45
C PHE A 201 -12.79 -8.82 -4.66
N VAL A 202 -11.99 -9.86 -4.45
CA VAL A 202 -12.43 -11.03 -3.70
C VAL A 202 -12.67 -10.71 -2.23
N LYS A 203 -11.73 -10.04 -1.58
CA LYS A 203 -11.81 -9.74 -0.14
C LYS A 203 -12.97 -8.77 0.17
N GLY A 204 -13.17 -7.75 -0.65
CA GLY A 204 -14.29 -6.83 -0.48
C GLY A 204 -15.64 -7.51 -0.69
N ASN A 205 -15.75 -8.38 -1.70
CA ASN A 205 -16.97 -9.14 -1.92
C ASN A 205 -17.26 -10.11 -0.74
N VAL A 206 -16.25 -10.81 -0.23
CA VAL A 206 -16.40 -11.69 0.95
C VAL A 206 -16.83 -10.88 2.18
N ALA A 207 -16.23 -9.71 2.42
CA ALA A 207 -16.60 -8.85 3.55
C ALA A 207 -18.08 -8.46 3.51
N LEU A 208 -18.58 -8.08 2.34
CA LEU A 208 -19.96 -7.61 2.18
C LEU A 208 -20.96 -8.74 2.19
N MET A 209 -20.72 -9.80 1.40
CA MET A 209 -21.72 -10.83 1.14
C MET A 209 -21.71 -11.95 2.19
N THR A 210 -20.51 -12.42 2.54
CA THR A 210 -20.38 -13.57 3.45
C THR A 210 -20.49 -13.16 4.92
N TRP A 211 -19.97 -11.99 5.27
CA TRP A 211 -19.95 -11.47 6.64
C TRP A 211 -21.04 -10.45 6.93
N LYS A 212 -22.07 -10.40 6.07
CA LYS A 212 -23.30 -9.63 6.26
C LYS A 212 -23.08 -8.15 6.60
N GLY A 213 -22.35 -7.45 5.72
CA GLY A 213 -22.25 -5.99 5.81
C GLY A 213 -21.01 -5.48 6.55
N TYR A 214 -19.97 -6.28 6.67
CA TYR A 214 -18.65 -5.73 7.02
C TYR A 214 -18.15 -4.88 5.86
N GLY A 215 -17.44 -3.79 6.20
CA GLY A 215 -16.79 -2.96 5.20
C GLY A 215 -15.36 -3.43 4.90
N ILE A 216 -14.77 -2.80 3.91
CA ILE A 216 -13.34 -2.90 3.60
C ILE A 216 -12.69 -1.54 3.71
N ILE A 217 -11.54 -1.47 4.38
CA ILE A 217 -10.61 -0.35 4.32
C ILE A 217 -9.48 -0.76 3.39
N PHE A 218 -9.28 0.00 2.33
CA PHE A 218 -8.17 -0.16 1.41
C PHE A 218 -7.22 1.02 1.59
N CYS A 219 -6.11 0.78 2.29
CA CYS A 219 -5.15 1.79 2.68
C CYS A 219 -3.89 1.67 1.82
N VAL A 220 -3.61 2.67 1.00
CA VAL A 220 -2.56 2.61 -0.02
C VAL A 220 -1.60 3.79 0.08
N GLY A 221 -0.36 3.58 -0.39
CA GLY A 221 0.60 4.67 -0.51
C GLY A 221 0.19 5.68 -1.59
N GLU A 222 0.70 6.90 -1.46
CA GLU A 222 0.32 8.09 -2.23
C GLU A 222 0.30 7.87 -3.75
N LEU A 223 1.39 7.34 -4.32
CA LEU A 223 1.47 7.12 -5.78
C LEU A 223 0.47 6.06 -6.28
N LEU A 224 0.19 5.04 -5.47
CA LEU A 224 -0.80 4.04 -5.82
C LEU A 224 -2.22 4.60 -5.70
N TYR A 225 -2.46 5.47 -4.70
CA TYR A 225 -3.71 6.21 -4.59
C TYR A 225 -3.98 7.04 -5.85
N ASP A 226 -3.00 7.85 -6.30
CA ASP A 226 -3.10 8.65 -7.53
C ASP A 226 -3.35 7.78 -8.76
N TYR A 227 -2.68 6.63 -8.85
CA TYR A 227 -2.85 5.73 -9.98
C TYR A 227 -4.29 5.18 -10.05
N ILE A 228 -4.82 4.70 -8.93
CA ILE A 228 -6.18 4.17 -8.86
C ILE A 228 -7.20 5.29 -9.08
N TRP A 229 -7.01 6.44 -8.43
CA TRP A 229 -7.89 7.59 -8.54
C TRP A 229 -8.06 8.07 -9.98
N ARG A 230 -6.96 8.18 -10.74
CA ARG A 230 -7.00 8.56 -12.16
C ARG A 230 -7.78 7.58 -13.03
N LYS A 231 -7.88 6.31 -12.65
CA LYS A 231 -8.72 5.34 -13.37
C LYS A 231 -10.21 5.57 -13.14
N ILE A 232 -10.58 6.13 -11.99
CA ILE A 232 -11.96 6.37 -11.59
C ILE A 232 -12.45 7.75 -12.03
N GLU A 233 -11.58 8.77 -11.88
CA GLU A 233 -11.91 10.20 -11.95
C GLU A 233 -12.66 10.62 -13.23
N ASN A 234 -12.37 9.98 -14.34
CA ASN A 234 -12.94 10.39 -15.64
C ASN A 234 -14.33 9.83 -15.94
N LYS A 235 -14.94 8.96 -15.09
CA LYS A 235 -16.06 8.11 -15.53
C LYS A 235 -17.14 7.79 -14.52
N ALA A 236 -16.97 8.12 -13.26
CA ALA A 236 -18.00 7.83 -12.26
C ALA A 236 -18.04 8.88 -11.16
N VAL A 237 -19.22 9.32 -10.84
CA VAL A 237 -19.47 10.10 -9.62
C VAL A 237 -19.63 9.09 -8.48
N LEU A 238 -18.62 8.96 -7.64
CA LEU A 238 -18.71 8.14 -6.44
C LEU A 238 -19.43 8.93 -5.33
N PRO A 239 -20.40 8.32 -4.64
CA PRO A 239 -21.02 9.00 -3.51
C PRO A 239 -20.03 9.16 -2.37
N THR A 240 -20.03 10.32 -1.71
CA THR A 240 -19.31 10.58 -0.48
C THR A 240 -20.19 10.18 0.70
N LEU A 241 -19.77 9.16 1.45
CA LEU A 241 -20.55 8.55 2.53
C LEU A 241 -19.87 8.65 3.89
N GLU A 242 -19.02 9.68 4.12
CA GLU A 242 -18.22 9.79 5.34
C GLU A 242 -19.09 9.79 6.62
N GLU A 243 -20.25 10.40 6.57
CA GLU A 243 -21.21 10.48 7.68
C GLU A 243 -22.37 9.47 7.57
N HIS A 244 -22.25 8.47 6.70
CA HIS A 244 -23.32 7.52 6.38
C HIS A 244 -22.81 6.07 6.45
N ASN A 245 -23.65 5.13 6.03
CA ASN A 245 -23.31 3.72 5.95
C ASN A 245 -22.42 3.43 4.73
N TRP A 246 -21.12 3.70 4.85
CA TRP A 246 -20.14 3.33 3.85
C TRP A 246 -19.78 1.84 3.93
N THR A 247 -19.33 1.27 2.83
CA THR A 247 -18.82 -0.10 2.77
C THR A 247 -17.39 -0.20 2.26
N LEU A 248 -16.83 0.91 1.78
CA LEU A 248 -15.43 1.08 1.41
C LEU A 248 -14.90 2.39 1.97
N ALA A 249 -13.80 2.30 2.71
CA ALA A 249 -12.91 3.43 2.97
C ALA A 249 -11.63 3.27 2.14
N PHE A 250 -11.41 4.17 1.18
CA PHE A 250 -10.20 4.24 0.38
C PHE A 250 -9.31 5.33 0.94
N LEU A 251 -8.20 4.93 1.57
CA LEU A 251 -7.34 5.81 2.36
C LEU A 251 -5.95 5.90 1.77
N GLU A 252 -5.40 7.10 1.76
CA GLU A 252 -4.03 7.38 1.40
C GLU A 252 -3.12 7.41 2.63
N ILE A 253 -1.97 6.71 2.57
CA ILE A 253 -0.86 6.94 3.48
C ILE A 253 0.16 7.82 2.75
N CYS A 254 0.42 9.00 3.29
CA CYS A 254 1.40 9.94 2.78
C CYS A 254 2.32 10.45 3.89
N GLU A 255 3.35 11.19 3.52
CA GLU A 255 4.20 11.91 4.46
C GLU A 255 3.44 13.05 5.13
N ASP A 256 3.69 13.23 6.41
CA ASP A 256 3.20 14.38 7.17
C ASP A 256 4.26 15.49 7.17
N GLU A 257 4.22 16.33 6.14
CA GLU A 257 5.15 17.44 5.94
C GLU A 257 5.00 18.56 6.98
N GLU A 258 3.92 18.56 7.76
CA GLU A 258 3.68 19.56 8.80
C GLU A 258 4.49 19.27 10.07
N GLN A 259 5.00 18.06 10.22
CA GLN A 259 5.82 17.70 11.37
C GLN A 259 7.28 18.13 11.17
N PRO A 260 7.95 18.57 12.24
CA PRO A 260 9.34 19.00 12.15
C PRO A 260 10.26 17.87 11.69
N SER A 261 11.30 18.24 10.96
CA SER A 261 12.36 17.31 10.50
C SER A 261 13.22 16.88 11.69
N THR A 262 12.77 15.83 12.39
CA THR A 262 13.52 15.20 13.48
C THR A 262 14.17 13.91 13.00
N PRO A 263 15.31 13.52 13.61
CA PRO A 263 15.92 12.22 13.35
C PRO A 263 14.93 11.07 13.55
N GLY A 264 15.00 10.07 12.68
CA GLY A 264 14.11 8.90 12.74
C GLY A 264 13.31 8.69 11.47
N PRO A 265 12.25 7.90 11.54
CA PRO A 265 11.37 7.69 10.40
C PRO A 265 10.65 8.96 9.96
N LEU A 266 10.40 9.07 8.66
CA LEU A 266 9.48 10.08 8.13
C LEU A 266 8.11 9.96 8.81
N PRO A 267 7.52 11.05 9.32
CA PRO A 267 6.18 10.99 9.86
C PRO A 267 5.17 10.66 8.75
N LEU A 268 4.24 9.76 9.05
CA LEU A 268 3.16 9.41 8.13
C LEU A 268 1.82 9.83 8.71
N LYS A 269 0.91 10.25 7.82
CA LYS A 269 -0.49 10.51 8.14
C LYS A 269 -1.42 9.84 7.13
N ILE A 270 -2.68 9.73 7.50
CA ILE A 270 -3.75 9.48 6.53
C ILE A 270 -4.08 10.82 5.87
N GLY A 271 -3.76 10.91 4.58
CA GLY A 271 -4.02 12.09 3.76
C GLY A 271 -5.43 12.09 3.18
N ARG A 272 -5.53 11.90 1.86
CA ARG A 272 -6.83 11.81 1.19
C ARG A 272 -7.62 10.60 1.64
N ARG A 273 -8.92 10.77 1.74
CA ARG A 273 -9.86 9.73 2.18
C ARG A 273 -11.13 9.80 1.35
N LEU A 274 -11.64 8.65 0.96
CA LEU A 274 -12.93 8.50 0.32
C LEU A 274 -13.71 7.40 1.04
N PHE A 275 -14.84 7.76 1.61
CA PHE A 275 -15.81 6.81 2.15
C PHE A 275 -16.94 6.68 1.13
N THR A 276 -17.18 5.46 0.63
CA THR A 276 -18.13 5.23 -0.46
C THR A 276 -18.72 3.83 -0.40
N ASN A 277 -19.51 3.48 -1.42
CA ASN A 277 -20.02 2.13 -1.60
C ASN A 277 -18.98 1.29 -2.37
N TYR A 278 -18.64 0.13 -1.83
CA TYR A 278 -17.67 -0.79 -2.44
C TYR A 278 -18.07 -1.22 -3.86
N GLN A 279 -19.34 -1.60 -4.07
CA GLN A 279 -19.82 -2.07 -5.37
C GLN A 279 -19.75 -0.96 -6.42
N THR A 280 -20.15 0.26 -6.05
CA THR A 280 -20.04 1.43 -6.93
C THR A 280 -18.58 1.72 -7.30
N PHE A 281 -17.68 1.61 -6.34
CA PHE A 281 -16.24 1.79 -6.58
C PHE A 281 -15.67 0.73 -7.52
N VAL A 282 -16.02 -0.55 -7.31
CA VAL A 282 -15.61 -1.66 -8.19
C VAL A 282 -16.17 -1.45 -9.60
N HIS A 283 -17.43 -1.07 -9.72
CA HIS A 283 -18.04 -0.77 -11.00
C HIS A 283 -17.30 0.37 -11.74
N ALA A 284 -16.94 1.44 -11.02
CA ALA A 284 -16.19 2.56 -11.56
C ALA A 284 -14.77 2.16 -12.02
N LEU A 285 -14.12 1.22 -11.33
CA LEU A 285 -12.81 0.69 -11.72
C LEU A 285 -12.86 -0.19 -12.97
N ILE A 286 -13.94 -0.93 -13.17
CA ILE A 286 -14.12 -1.84 -14.31
C ILE A 286 -14.61 -1.05 -15.53
N ASN A 287 -15.54 -0.14 -15.33
CA ASN A 287 -16.16 0.65 -16.39
C ASN A 287 -15.28 1.87 -16.75
N GLN A 288 -14.22 1.66 -17.50
CA GLN A 288 -13.26 2.69 -17.88
C GLN A 288 -13.65 3.45 -19.18
N GLY A 289 -14.91 3.41 -19.60
CA GLY A 289 -15.45 4.07 -20.75
C GLY A 289 -15.83 3.16 -21.89
N GLU A 290 -16.42 3.78 -22.88
CA GLU A 290 -16.78 3.06 -24.10
C GLU A 290 -15.50 2.64 -24.85
N PRO A 291 -15.40 1.39 -25.30
CA PRO A 291 -14.32 0.96 -26.18
C PRO A 291 -14.39 1.76 -27.48
N SER A 292 -13.26 2.03 -28.08
CA SER A 292 -13.24 2.64 -29.41
C SER A 292 -14.00 1.76 -30.39
N LEU A 293 -15.04 2.32 -31.00
CA LEU A 293 -15.78 1.64 -32.05
C LEU A 293 -14.90 1.34 -33.25
N ASP A 294 -13.80 2.06 -33.41
CA ASP A 294 -12.83 1.85 -34.49
C ASP A 294 -12.09 0.51 -34.34
N ALA A 295 -12.17 -0.15 -33.17
CA ALA A 295 -11.62 -1.50 -32.99
C ALA A 295 -12.31 -2.56 -33.86
N PHE A 296 -13.51 -2.28 -34.32
CA PHE A 296 -14.32 -3.17 -35.18
C PHE A 296 -14.42 -2.70 -36.63
N ALA A 297 -13.65 -1.69 -37.02
CA ALA A 297 -13.61 -1.15 -38.36
C ALA A 297 -12.15 -1.09 -38.87
N GLY A 298 -11.99 -0.99 -40.21
CA GLY A 298 -10.69 -0.92 -40.85
C GLY A 298 -10.23 -2.24 -41.48
N GLU A 299 -8.94 -2.38 -41.72
CA GLU A 299 -8.35 -3.54 -42.37
C GLU A 299 -8.17 -4.70 -41.37
N PHE A 300 -8.70 -5.86 -41.74
CA PHE A 300 -8.58 -7.10 -40.97
C PHE A 300 -7.87 -8.17 -41.78
N ASP A 301 -6.99 -8.93 -41.16
CA ASP A 301 -6.42 -10.14 -41.75
C ASP A 301 -7.42 -11.29 -41.69
N ARG A 302 -7.71 -11.90 -42.85
CA ARG A 302 -8.48 -13.12 -42.90
C ARG A 302 -7.59 -14.33 -42.64
N LEU A 303 -8.16 -15.38 -42.10
CA LEU A 303 -7.41 -16.60 -41.76
C LEU A 303 -6.90 -17.36 -43.01
N ASP A 304 -7.39 -17.00 -44.18
CA ASP A 304 -6.89 -17.51 -45.47
C ASP A 304 -5.68 -16.73 -46.01
N GLY A 305 -5.21 -15.70 -45.26
CA GLY A 305 -4.08 -14.84 -45.62
C GLY A 305 -4.45 -13.63 -46.49
N SER A 306 -5.72 -13.44 -46.84
CA SER A 306 -6.19 -12.22 -47.50
C SER A 306 -6.58 -11.15 -46.50
N THR A 307 -6.77 -9.90 -46.95
CA THR A 307 -7.27 -8.79 -46.12
C THR A 307 -8.68 -8.38 -46.51
N VAL A 308 -9.43 -7.85 -45.57
CA VAL A 308 -10.78 -7.29 -45.80
C VAL A 308 -10.90 -6.00 -45.03
N ASN A 309 -11.51 -5.00 -45.67
CA ASN A 309 -11.82 -3.74 -45.00
C ASN A 309 -13.27 -3.76 -44.50
N ILE A 310 -13.43 -3.73 -43.19
CA ILE A 310 -14.73 -3.73 -42.52
C ILE A 310 -15.13 -2.27 -42.30
N GLN A 311 -16.26 -1.88 -42.84
CA GLN A 311 -16.82 -0.54 -42.60
C GLN A 311 -17.49 -0.50 -41.24
N ARG A 312 -17.43 0.66 -40.58
CA ARG A 312 -18.16 0.93 -39.36
C ARG A 312 -19.66 0.86 -39.64
N ASP A 313 -20.36 -0.04 -38.93
CA ASP A 313 -21.82 -0.05 -38.98
C ASP A 313 -22.31 1.29 -38.46
N GLY A 314 -23.02 2.02 -39.29
CA GLY A 314 -23.61 3.30 -38.92
C GLY A 314 -24.78 3.04 -37.96
N TYR A 315 -24.69 3.57 -36.73
CA TYR A 315 -25.84 3.80 -35.86
C TYR A 315 -26.48 5.10 -36.19
#